data_59eda39466863783ba6ad15dd95a1ae0
#
_entry.id   59eda39466863783ba6ad15dd95a1ae0
#
_cell.length_a   1.000
_cell.length_b   1.000
_cell.length_c   1.000
_cell.angle_alpha   90.00
_cell.angle_beta   90.00
_cell.angle_gamma   90.00
#
_symmetry.space_group_name_H-M   'P 1'
#
loop_
_entity.id
_entity.type
_entity.pdbx_description
1 polymer ?
#
loop_
_entity_poly.entity_id
_entity_poly.type
_entity_poly.pdbx_seq_one_letter_code
_entity_poly.pdbx_strand_id
1 'polypeptide(L)'
;MDRPPGSPLTTHVLDTARGVPAARLPLGLYRLDSGAAGWTLVTSGATNDDGRCPGLITRDAFLSGMYKMRFETGQYWAGLGETGFYPYVEVVFSITDPSQKYHVPLLLSPFSYSTYRGS
;
A
#
# COMPACT_ATOMS: atom_id res chain seq x y z
N MET A 1 -12.78 -18.80 -19.58
CA MET A 1 -12.64 -17.36 -19.55
C MET A 1 -11.41 -16.96 -18.75
N ASP A 2 -10.53 -16.21 -19.36
CA ASP A 2 -9.28 -15.88 -18.73
C ASP A 2 -9.45 -14.75 -17.72
N ARG A 3 -8.79 -14.90 -16.57
CA ARG A 3 -8.68 -13.80 -15.63
C ARG A 3 -7.55 -12.89 -16.08
N PRO A 4 -7.69 -11.57 -15.92
CA PRO A 4 -6.53 -10.70 -16.10
C PRO A 4 -5.43 -11.10 -15.09
N PRO A 5 -4.17 -10.98 -15.46
CA PRO A 5 -3.09 -11.25 -14.52
C PRO A 5 -3.23 -10.37 -13.27
N GLY A 6 -2.93 -10.93 -12.13
CA GLY A 6 -2.90 -10.16 -10.90
C GLY A 6 -1.81 -9.09 -10.94
N SER A 7 -1.95 -8.06 -10.11
CA SER A 7 -0.93 -7.03 -9.96
C SER A 7 0.37 -7.66 -9.45
N PRO A 8 1.53 -7.28 -10.02
CA PRO A 8 2.82 -7.74 -9.50
C PRO A 8 3.18 -7.15 -8.14
N LEU A 9 2.48 -6.10 -7.75
CA LEU A 9 2.64 -5.44 -6.46
C LEU A 9 1.32 -5.49 -5.73
N THR A 10 1.33 -6.01 -4.50
CA THR A 10 0.12 -6.15 -3.69
C THR A 10 0.36 -5.62 -2.29
N THR A 11 -0.73 -5.30 -1.60
CA THR A 11 -0.71 -4.90 -0.21
C THR A 11 -1.84 -5.59 0.55
N HIS A 12 -1.67 -5.69 1.86
CA HIS A 12 -2.69 -6.24 2.75
C HIS A 12 -2.56 -5.50 4.08
N VAL A 13 -3.59 -4.77 4.46
CA VAL A 13 -3.56 -3.97 5.68
C VAL A 13 -4.43 -4.64 6.74
N LEU A 14 -3.85 -4.89 7.89
CA LEU A 14 -4.51 -5.53 9.03
C LEU A 14 -4.60 -4.56 10.20
N ASP A 15 -5.82 -4.39 10.72
CA ASP A 15 -6.09 -3.65 11.96
C ASP A 15 -5.83 -4.61 13.11
N THR A 16 -4.65 -4.52 13.71
CA THR A 16 -4.24 -5.46 14.76
C THR A 16 -4.88 -5.13 16.10
N ALA A 17 -5.39 -3.92 16.30
CA ALA A 17 -6.11 -3.56 17.51
C ALA A 17 -7.47 -4.26 17.58
N ARG A 18 -8.13 -4.44 16.44
CA ARG A 18 -9.45 -5.06 16.36
C ARG A 18 -9.40 -6.50 15.87
N GLY A 19 -8.26 -6.94 15.32
CA GLY A 19 -8.11 -8.28 14.79
C GLY A 19 -8.86 -8.53 13.50
N VAL A 20 -8.99 -7.50 12.65
CA VAL A 20 -9.75 -7.57 11.39
C VAL A 20 -8.94 -6.90 10.28
N PRO A 21 -9.26 -7.18 9.00
CA PRO A 21 -8.67 -6.39 7.92
C PRO A 21 -9.07 -4.91 8.03
N ALA A 22 -8.17 -4.01 7.65
CA ALA A 22 -8.47 -2.59 7.59
C ALA A 22 -9.15 -2.28 6.27
N ALA A 23 -10.47 -2.17 6.30
CA ALA A 23 -11.29 -1.94 5.12
C ALA A 23 -11.44 -0.44 4.83
N ARG A 24 -11.52 -0.10 3.54
CA ARG A 24 -11.77 1.26 3.06
C ARG A 24 -10.72 2.27 3.50
N LEU A 25 -9.49 1.80 3.66
CA LEU A 25 -8.34 2.65 3.96
C LEU A 25 -7.82 3.26 2.66
N PRO A 26 -7.86 4.59 2.50
CA PRO A 26 -7.34 5.21 1.28
C PRO A 26 -5.83 5.08 1.20
N LEU A 27 -5.34 4.84 0.00
CA LEU A 27 -3.91 4.72 -0.23
C LEU A 27 -3.52 5.22 -1.63
N GLY A 28 -2.24 5.52 -1.78
CA GLY A 28 -1.67 5.89 -3.07
C GLY A 28 -0.34 5.20 -3.27
N LEU A 29 -0.04 4.89 -4.53
CA LEU A 29 1.25 4.36 -4.95
C LEU A 29 1.96 5.43 -5.76
N TYR A 30 3.21 5.72 -5.37
CA TYR A 30 4.05 6.74 -6.00
C TYR A 30 5.34 6.11 -6.49
N ARG A 31 5.91 6.70 -7.53
CA ARG A 31 7.21 6.32 -8.05
C ARG A 31 8.13 7.51 -8.03
N LEU A 32 9.38 7.31 -7.61
CA LEU A 32 10.38 8.37 -7.61
C LEU A 32 10.83 8.61 -9.04
N ASP A 33 10.75 9.88 -9.47
CA ASP A 33 11.17 10.27 -10.82
C ASP A 33 12.66 10.16 -10.97
N SER A 34 13.09 9.61 -12.12
CA SER A 34 14.50 9.52 -12.47
C SER A 34 15.07 10.92 -12.68
N GLY A 35 16.15 11.24 -11.97
CA GLY A 35 16.83 12.51 -12.11
C GLY A 35 16.15 13.71 -11.51
N ALA A 36 15.02 13.52 -10.83
CA ALA A 36 14.29 14.57 -10.13
C ALA A 36 14.06 14.15 -8.69
N ALA A 37 13.88 15.13 -7.80
CA ALA A 37 13.65 14.85 -6.37
C ALA A 37 12.16 14.66 -6.06
N GLY A 38 11.34 14.32 -7.05
CA GLY A 38 9.89 14.27 -6.91
C GLY A 38 9.30 12.88 -7.01
N TRP A 39 8.14 12.73 -6.39
CA TRP A 39 7.33 11.52 -6.46
C TRP A 39 6.17 11.76 -7.43
N THR A 40 5.92 10.81 -8.31
CA THR A 40 4.79 10.86 -9.24
C THR A 40 3.76 9.84 -8.81
N LEU A 41 2.50 10.27 -8.70
CA LEU A 41 1.39 9.36 -8.37
C LEU A 41 1.19 8.38 -9.52
N VAL A 42 1.29 7.09 -9.20
CA VAL A 42 1.03 6.02 -10.17
C VAL A 42 -0.45 5.65 -10.15
N THR A 43 -1.00 5.45 -8.98
CA THR A 43 -2.42 5.12 -8.80
C THR A 43 -2.85 5.42 -7.38
N SER A 44 -4.14 5.59 -7.18
CA SER A 44 -4.72 5.73 -5.86
C SER A 44 -5.96 4.85 -5.77
N GLY A 45 -6.32 4.48 -4.55
CA GLY A 45 -7.47 3.63 -4.30
C GLY A 45 -7.74 3.52 -2.82
N ALA A 46 -8.43 2.47 -2.46
CA ALA A 46 -8.71 2.16 -1.06
C ALA A 46 -8.75 0.65 -0.89
N THR A 47 -8.48 0.19 0.32
CA THR A 47 -8.58 -1.23 0.62
C THR A 47 -10.05 -1.68 0.54
N ASN A 48 -10.23 -2.93 0.11
CA ASN A 48 -11.53 -3.58 0.11
C ASN A 48 -11.84 -4.20 1.49
N ASP A 49 -12.90 -4.99 1.58
CA ASP A 49 -13.30 -5.62 2.85
C ASP A 49 -12.25 -6.60 3.38
N ASP A 50 -11.37 -7.11 2.53
CA ASP A 50 -10.27 -7.99 2.93
C ASP A 50 -9.01 -7.21 3.32
N GLY A 51 -9.03 -5.88 3.27
CA GLY A 51 -7.84 -5.06 3.54
C GLY A 51 -6.86 -5.03 2.39
N ARG A 52 -7.27 -5.41 1.20
CA ARG A 52 -6.42 -5.45 0.00
C ARG A 52 -6.85 -4.39 -0.99
N CYS A 53 -5.92 -3.94 -1.81
CA CYS A 53 -6.19 -3.01 -2.90
C CYS A 53 -5.76 -3.67 -4.21
N PRO A 54 -6.68 -4.35 -4.93
CA PRO A 54 -6.30 -5.04 -6.16
C PRO A 54 -6.00 -4.06 -7.28
N GLY A 55 -5.19 -4.50 -8.23
CA GLY A 55 -4.94 -3.73 -9.44
C GLY A 55 -4.07 -2.51 -9.25
N LEU A 56 -3.15 -2.53 -8.26
CA LEU A 56 -2.28 -1.38 -7.99
C LEU A 56 -1.44 -0.97 -9.19
N ILE A 57 -0.93 -1.92 -9.94
CA ILE A 57 -0.09 -1.63 -11.10
C ILE A 57 -0.13 -2.81 -12.06
N THR A 58 -0.05 -2.54 -13.35
CA THR A 58 0.03 -3.59 -14.36
C THR A 58 1.48 -4.05 -14.49
N ARG A 59 1.67 -5.26 -15.02
CA ARG A 59 3.02 -5.79 -15.27
C ARG A 59 3.80 -4.87 -16.21
N ASP A 60 3.16 -4.33 -17.23
CA ASP A 60 3.81 -3.47 -18.21
C ASP A 60 4.29 -2.14 -17.60
N ALA A 61 3.56 -1.63 -16.61
CA ALA A 61 3.91 -0.36 -15.96
C ALA A 61 4.89 -0.55 -14.79
N PHE A 62 5.13 -1.79 -14.36
CA PHE A 62 5.95 -2.07 -13.18
C PHE A 62 7.41 -2.15 -13.57
N LEU A 63 8.13 -1.06 -13.37
CA LEU A 63 9.53 -0.90 -13.73
C LEU A 63 10.39 -0.91 -12.46
N SER A 64 11.70 -1.16 -12.63
CA SER A 64 12.63 -1.02 -11.51
C SER A 64 12.70 0.43 -11.04
N GLY A 65 13.01 0.63 -9.79
CA GLY A 65 13.12 1.95 -9.19
C GLY A 65 12.62 1.98 -7.77
N MET A 66 12.48 3.18 -7.22
CA MET A 66 11.95 3.37 -5.88
C MET A 66 10.48 3.73 -5.95
N TYR A 67 9.72 3.12 -5.04
CA TYR A 67 8.28 3.34 -4.91
C TYR A 67 7.94 3.71 -3.49
N LYS A 68 6.81 4.36 -3.33
CA LYS A 68 6.28 4.72 -2.02
C LYS A 68 4.79 4.40 -2.00
N MET A 69 4.36 3.67 -0.98
CA MET A 69 2.95 3.49 -0.70
C MET A 69 2.57 4.36 0.49
N ARG A 70 1.60 5.24 0.29
CA ARG A 70 1.10 6.12 1.35
C ARG A 70 -0.30 5.68 1.75
N PHE A 71 -0.47 5.42 3.04
CA PHE A 71 -1.74 4.97 3.63
C PHE A 71 -2.30 6.09 4.49
N GLU A 72 -3.55 6.49 4.26
CA GLU A 72 -4.20 7.56 5.02
C GLU A 72 -4.77 7.01 6.33
N THR A 73 -3.89 6.60 7.21
CA THR A 73 -4.25 5.92 8.46
C THR A 73 -5.01 6.82 9.42
N GLY A 74 -4.71 8.13 9.44
CA GLY A 74 -5.46 9.08 10.26
C GLY A 74 -6.94 9.10 9.91
N GLN A 75 -7.27 9.05 8.63
CA GLN A 75 -8.65 8.99 8.17
C GLN A 75 -9.32 7.68 8.58
N TYR A 76 -8.57 6.59 8.51
CA TYR A 76 -9.08 5.27 8.91
C TYR A 76 -9.52 5.27 10.38
N TRP A 77 -8.64 5.74 11.27
CA TRP A 77 -8.94 5.78 12.70
C TRP A 77 -10.07 6.76 13.00
N ALA A 78 -10.07 7.93 12.36
CA ALA A 78 -11.13 8.92 12.55
C ALA A 78 -12.50 8.35 12.16
N GLY A 79 -12.57 7.56 11.09
CA GLY A 79 -13.80 6.89 10.67
C GLY A 79 -14.33 5.88 11.68
N LEU A 80 -13.47 5.38 12.57
CA LEU A 80 -13.85 4.48 13.66
C LEU A 80 -14.08 5.22 14.97
N GLY A 81 -14.02 6.56 14.97
CA GLY A 81 -14.15 7.35 16.19
C GLY A 81 -12.92 7.29 17.09
N GLU A 82 -11.77 6.93 16.54
CA GLU A 82 -10.52 6.81 17.27
C GLU A 82 -9.50 7.83 16.78
N THR A 83 -8.49 8.10 17.60
CA THR A 83 -7.38 8.98 17.23
C THR A 83 -6.11 8.15 17.10
N GLY A 84 -5.52 8.15 15.93
CA GLY A 84 -4.23 7.54 15.70
C GLY A 84 -3.10 8.52 16.00
N PHE A 85 -1.93 7.99 16.37
CA PHE A 85 -0.76 8.82 16.61
C PHE A 85 -0.17 9.34 15.30
N TYR A 86 -0.18 8.51 14.25
CA TYR A 86 0.38 8.87 12.96
C TYR A 86 -0.73 9.36 12.03
N PRO A 87 -0.59 10.55 11.44
CA PRO A 87 -1.61 11.07 10.51
C PRO A 87 -1.69 10.27 9.22
N TYR A 88 -0.59 9.67 8.81
CA TYR A 88 -0.49 8.77 7.67
C TYR A 88 0.74 7.88 7.86
N VAL A 89 0.84 6.85 7.03
CA VAL A 89 2.00 5.97 7.01
C VAL A 89 2.53 5.91 5.59
N GLU A 90 3.84 6.10 5.42
CA GLU A 90 4.50 5.94 4.12
C GLU A 90 5.51 4.81 4.21
N VAL A 91 5.46 3.90 3.25
CA VAL A 91 6.40 2.79 3.12
C VAL A 91 7.15 2.98 1.82
N VAL A 92 8.46 3.21 1.92
CA VAL A 92 9.34 3.40 0.75
C VAL A 92 10.13 2.11 0.53
N PHE A 93 10.15 1.64 -0.71
CA PHE A 93 10.80 0.38 -1.03
C PHE A 93 11.40 0.42 -2.43
N SER A 94 12.37 -0.46 -2.66
CA SER A 94 13.09 -0.54 -3.94
C SER A 94 12.69 -1.78 -4.69
N ILE A 95 12.42 -1.63 -5.98
CA ILE A 95 12.18 -2.73 -6.90
C ILE A 95 13.41 -2.86 -7.78
N THR A 96 14.17 -3.93 -7.59
CA THR A 96 15.36 -4.20 -8.39
C THR A 96 15.05 -5.11 -9.57
N ASP A 97 14.13 -6.05 -9.40
CA ASP A 97 13.72 -6.99 -10.44
C ASP A 97 12.21 -6.93 -10.63
N PRO A 98 11.73 -6.15 -11.61
CA PRO A 98 10.29 -5.99 -11.82
C PRO A 98 9.60 -7.23 -12.38
N SER A 99 10.33 -8.27 -12.72
CA SER A 99 9.73 -9.54 -13.15
C SER A 99 9.19 -10.36 -11.98
N GLN A 100 9.63 -10.06 -10.76
CA GLN A 100 9.15 -10.75 -9.56
C GLN A 100 7.84 -10.16 -9.08
N LYS A 101 7.19 -10.87 -8.17
CA LYS A 101 6.04 -10.37 -7.41
C LYS A 101 6.52 -9.83 -6.09
N TYR A 102 5.88 -8.74 -5.65
CA TYR A 102 6.20 -8.07 -4.39
C TYR A 102 4.93 -7.87 -3.59
N HIS A 103 5.02 -8.13 -2.30
CA HIS A 103 3.91 -7.96 -1.37
C HIS A 103 4.36 -7.10 -0.21
N VAL A 104 3.63 -6.00 0.03
CA VAL A 104 3.93 -5.02 1.08
C VAL A 104 2.76 -5.00 2.05
N PRO A 105 2.78 -5.83 3.10
CA PRO A 105 1.74 -5.79 4.12
C PRO A 105 1.97 -4.66 5.10
N LEU A 106 0.87 -4.20 5.72
CA LEU A 106 0.91 -3.19 6.78
C LEU A 106 0.13 -3.71 7.97
N LEU A 107 0.80 -3.84 9.11
CA LEU A 107 0.16 -4.19 10.38
C LEU A 107 -0.04 -2.90 11.14
N LEU A 108 -1.29 -2.55 11.40
CA LEU A 108 -1.67 -1.21 11.82
C LEU A 108 -2.38 -1.25 13.17
N SER A 109 -1.97 -0.38 14.09
CA SER A 109 -2.69 -0.09 15.33
C SER A 109 -2.71 1.43 15.52
N PRO A 110 -3.49 1.96 16.49
CA PRO A 110 -3.56 3.41 16.65
C PRO A 110 -2.23 4.09 16.95
N PHE A 111 -1.29 3.40 17.59
CA PHE A 111 -0.04 4.02 18.05
C PHE A 111 1.22 3.38 17.45
N SER A 112 1.07 2.41 16.55
CA SER A 112 2.22 1.74 15.95
C SER A 112 1.86 1.11 14.62
N TYR A 113 2.88 0.82 13.83
CA TYR A 113 2.69 0.03 12.61
C TYR A 113 3.97 -0.74 12.34
N SER A 114 3.83 -1.80 11.57
CA SER A 114 4.98 -2.53 11.05
C SER A 114 4.70 -2.96 9.62
N THR A 115 5.77 -3.16 8.89
CA THR A 115 5.71 -3.62 7.51
C THR A 115 6.88 -4.55 7.25
N TYR A 116 6.75 -5.39 6.23
CA TYR A 116 7.81 -6.29 5.83
C TYR A 116 7.60 -6.64 4.36
N ARG A 117 8.62 -7.24 3.74
CA ARG A 117 8.45 -7.79 2.40
C ARG A 117 7.82 -9.18 2.54
N GLY A 118 6.58 -9.30 2.08
CA GLY A 118 5.90 -10.59 2.03
C GLY A 118 6.36 -11.42 0.84
N SER A 119 6.11 -12.69 0.91
CA SER A 119 6.46 -13.62 -0.16
C SER A 119 5.33 -13.78 -1.17
#